data_0690c1ad711dcdf2ccdb202a9a4d7669
#
_entry.id   0690c1ad711dcdf2ccdb202a9a4d7669
#
_cell.length_a   1.000
_cell.length_b   1.000
_cell.length_c   1.000
_cell.angle_alpha   90.00
_cell.angle_beta   90.00
_cell.angle_gamma   90.00
#
_symmetry.space_group_name_H-M   'P 1'
#
loop_
_entity.id
_entity.type
_entity.pdbx_description
1 polymer ?
#
loop_
_entity_poly.entity_id
_entity_poly.type
_entity_poly.pdbx_seq_one_letter_code
_entity_poly.pdbx_strand_id
1 'polypeptide(L)'
;FEVSRLTIRKAIDELVQKNILFKLKGKGSYVMSPQKIQSGRSGLQGFTEAAKEYGKTSRTEVISFKTLKTVPETILEALKLTKGQPVKELIRRRMYDEEPMTVEKLYLPELTVEGLTAKDFEGSLFQLLEEKIEIAYSHQEIEAILVTKELEKWLAVPLGSPLLQVDSLTYTKDAAPILYDRSYYRADKYTFKNILIRH
;
A
#
# COMPACT_ATOMS: atom_id res chain seq x y z
N PHE A 1 -28.95 27.47 -15.30
CA PHE A 1 -27.64 28.13 -15.35
C PHE A 1 -27.64 29.03 -16.59
N GLU A 2 -27.63 30.32 -16.41
CA GLU A 2 -27.60 31.33 -17.50
C GLU A 2 -26.18 31.47 -18.11
N VAL A 3 -25.69 30.37 -18.70
CA VAL A 3 -24.34 30.32 -19.31
C VAL A 3 -24.41 29.84 -20.75
N SER A 4 -23.48 30.28 -21.57
CA SER A 4 -23.44 29.92 -22.99
C SER A 4 -23.09 28.43 -23.18
N ARG A 5 -23.56 27.82 -24.29
CA ARG A 5 -23.17 26.45 -24.66
C ARG A 5 -21.65 26.28 -24.80
N LEU A 6 -20.96 27.35 -25.21
CA LEU A 6 -19.50 27.33 -25.33
C LEU A 6 -18.81 27.24 -23.94
N THR A 7 -19.36 27.94 -22.94
CA THR A 7 -18.85 27.88 -21.55
C THR A 7 -19.00 26.47 -20.98
N ILE A 8 -20.17 25.85 -21.16
CA ILE A 8 -20.40 24.46 -20.72
C ILE A 8 -19.45 23.51 -21.43
N ARG A 9 -19.25 23.66 -22.75
CA ARG A 9 -18.33 22.80 -23.51
C ARG A 9 -16.89 22.94 -22.99
N LYS A 10 -16.41 24.14 -22.73
CA LYS A 10 -15.07 24.37 -22.15
C LYS A 10 -14.94 23.70 -20.77
N ALA A 11 -15.92 23.85 -19.90
CA ALA A 11 -15.90 23.19 -18.59
C ALA A 11 -15.86 21.66 -18.70
N ILE A 12 -16.62 21.07 -19.63
CA ILE A 12 -16.56 19.64 -19.90
C ILE A 12 -15.18 19.23 -20.46
N ASP A 13 -14.60 20.04 -21.36
CA ASP A 13 -13.27 19.77 -21.92
C ASP A 13 -12.17 19.80 -20.84
N GLU A 14 -12.24 20.74 -19.90
CA GLU A 14 -11.35 20.79 -18.73
C GLU A 14 -11.50 19.54 -17.84
N LEU A 15 -12.72 19.08 -17.61
CA LEU A 15 -12.97 17.86 -16.82
C LEU A 15 -12.49 16.61 -17.56
N VAL A 16 -12.54 16.59 -18.88
CA VAL A 16 -11.95 15.51 -19.70
C VAL A 16 -10.43 15.53 -19.62
N GLN A 17 -9.78 16.71 -19.71
CA GLN A 17 -8.33 16.83 -19.53
C GLN A 17 -7.87 16.39 -18.13
N LYS A 18 -8.71 16.60 -17.11
CA LYS A 18 -8.45 16.15 -15.74
C LYS A 18 -8.81 14.67 -15.48
N ASN A 19 -9.17 13.92 -16.53
CA ASN A 19 -9.62 12.51 -16.45
C ASN A 19 -10.81 12.30 -15.48
N ILE A 20 -11.66 13.31 -15.30
CA ILE A 20 -12.91 13.21 -14.51
C ILE A 20 -14.06 12.76 -15.41
N LEU A 21 -14.07 13.21 -16.66
CA LEU A 21 -15.02 12.82 -17.69
C LEU A 21 -14.34 12.15 -18.87
N PHE A 22 -15.11 11.35 -19.62
CA PHE A 22 -14.73 10.94 -20.97
C PHE A 22 -15.91 11.16 -21.94
N LYS A 23 -15.58 11.41 -23.20
CA LYS A 23 -16.54 11.65 -24.26
C LYS A 23 -16.68 10.42 -25.15
N LEU A 24 -17.90 9.97 -25.35
CA LEU A 24 -18.23 9.00 -26.39
C LEU A 24 -18.91 9.72 -27.58
N LYS A 25 -18.32 9.62 -28.75
CA LYS A 25 -18.86 10.25 -29.96
C LYS A 25 -20.29 9.80 -30.21
N GLY A 26 -21.21 10.75 -30.28
CA GLY A 26 -22.64 10.51 -30.48
C GLY A 26 -23.43 10.03 -29.27
N LYS A 27 -22.77 9.77 -28.12
CA LYS A 27 -23.42 9.24 -26.91
C LYS A 27 -23.35 10.19 -25.71
N GLY A 28 -22.48 11.21 -25.75
CA GLY A 28 -22.36 12.22 -24.68
C GLY A 28 -21.10 12.11 -23.84
N SER A 29 -21.12 12.77 -22.66
CA SER A 29 -20.03 12.77 -21.69
C SER A 29 -20.43 11.96 -20.47
N TYR A 30 -19.52 11.15 -19.96
CA TYR A 30 -19.73 10.24 -18.85
C TYR A 30 -18.67 10.49 -17.78
N VAL A 31 -19.02 10.29 -16.52
CA VAL A 31 -18.07 10.36 -15.41
C VAL A 31 -17.13 9.15 -15.48
N MET A 32 -15.82 9.41 -15.51
CA MET A 32 -14.85 8.33 -15.36
C MET A 32 -14.90 7.81 -13.92
N SER A 33 -15.03 6.51 -13.76
CA SER A 33 -14.68 5.91 -12.48
C SER A 33 -13.22 6.17 -12.19
N PRO A 34 -12.86 6.66 -10.98
CA PRO A 34 -11.47 6.85 -10.61
C PRO A 34 -10.68 5.57 -10.92
N GLN A 35 -9.58 5.70 -11.69
CA GLN A 35 -8.73 4.54 -11.92
C GLN A 35 -8.12 4.14 -10.58
N LYS A 36 -8.42 2.92 -10.15
CA LYS A 36 -7.79 2.36 -8.97
C LYS A 36 -6.32 2.06 -9.26
N ILE A 37 -5.50 2.22 -8.24
CA ILE A 37 -4.09 1.83 -8.30
C ILE A 37 -4.03 0.31 -8.40
N GLN A 38 -3.31 -0.19 -9.39
CA GLN A 38 -3.12 -1.62 -9.60
C GLN A 38 -1.82 -2.06 -8.96
N SER A 39 -1.88 -2.82 -7.87
CA SER A 39 -0.73 -3.47 -7.25
C SER A 39 -0.47 -4.84 -7.91
N GLY A 40 0.79 -5.30 -7.91
CA GLY A 40 1.18 -6.61 -8.43
C GLY A 40 1.38 -6.69 -9.95
N ARG A 41 1.17 -5.61 -10.70
CA ARG A 41 1.29 -5.60 -12.18
C ARG A 41 2.73 -5.83 -12.66
N SER A 42 3.69 -5.25 -11.96
CA SER A 42 5.12 -5.25 -12.33
C SER A 42 5.97 -6.14 -11.40
N GLY A 43 5.35 -7.12 -10.73
CA GLY A 43 6.01 -7.96 -9.74
C GLY A 43 5.97 -7.36 -8.34
N LEU A 44 6.96 -7.70 -7.51
CA LEU A 44 7.10 -7.17 -6.15
C LEU A 44 7.52 -5.71 -6.23
N GLN A 45 6.60 -4.80 -5.94
CA GLN A 45 6.78 -3.37 -6.06
C GLN A 45 6.35 -2.67 -4.77
N GLY A 46 7.20 -1.77 -4.28
CA GLY A 46 6.91 -0.99 -3.09
C GLY A 46 5.91 0.16 -3.38
N PHE A 47 5.28 0.66 -2.33
CA PHE A 47 4.31 1.76 -2.40
C PHE A 47 4.88 3.01 -3.08
N THR A 48 6.12 3.38 -2.79
CA THR A 48 6.78 4.57 -3.36
C THR A 48 7.02 4.43 -4.85
N GLU A 49 7.38 3.24 -5.32
CA GLU A 49 7.58 2.93 -6.73
C GLU A 49 6.25 2.97 -7.47
N ALA A 50 5.21 2.36 -6.90
CA ALA A 50 3.86 2.42 -7.44
C ALA A 50 3.36 3.88 -7.56
N ALA A 51 3.61 4.74 -6.56
CA ALA A 51 3.23 6.15 -6.61
C ALA A 51 3.82 6.86 -7.83
N LYS A 52 5.11 6.63 -8.12
CA LYS A 52 5.80 7.24 -9.27
C LYS A 52 5.17 6.83 -10.60
N GLU A 53 4.78 5.56 -10.77
CA GLU A 53 4.07 5.09 -11.98
C GLU A 53 2.75 5.83 -12.22
N TYR A 54 2.05 6.19 -11.16
CA TYR A 54 0.78 6.92 -11.24
C TYR A 54 0.94 8.45 -11.19
N GLY A 55 2.17 8.97 -11.23
CA GLY A 55 2.45 10.41 -11.16
C GLY A 55 2.01 11.05 -9.84
N LYS A 56 2.02 10.26 -8.75
CA LYS A 56 1.63 10.68 -7.41
C LYS A 56 2.84 10.94 -6.52
N THR A 57 2.72 11.89 -5.61
CA THR A 57 3.70 12.11 -4.54
C THR A 57 3.37 11.19 -3.37
N SER A 58 4.29 10.29 -3.03
CA SER A 58 4.15 9.44 -1.85
C SER A 58 4.68 10.14 -0.62
N ARG A 59 3.93 10.04 0.49
CA ARG A 59 4.35 10.44 1.82
C ARG A 59 4.11 9.30 2.80
N THR A 60 5.04 9.13 3.72
CA THR A 60 4.94 8.13 4.79
C THR A 60 4.97 8.81 6.14
N GLU A 61 4.09 8.39 7.02
CA GLU A 61 4.08 8.76 8.42
C GLU A 61 4.32 7.50 9.27
N VAL A 62 5.34 7.53 10.09
CA VAL A 62 5.61 6.44 11.05
C VAL A 62 4.75 6.67 12.29
N ILE A 63 3.75 5.81 12.49
CA ILE A 63 2.85 5.87 13.65
C ILE A 63 3.53 5.26 14.89
N SER A 64 4.27 4.16 14.71
CA SER A 64 4.96 3.46 15.79
C SER A 64 6.16 2.69 15.26
N PHE A 65 7.25 2.69 16.02
CA PHE A 65 8.41 1.82 15.81
C PHE A 65 8.95 1.39 17.18
N LYS A 66 8.83 0.12 17.50
CA LYS A 66 9.16 -0.40 18.84
C LYS A 66 9.56 -1.87 18.78
N THR A 67 10.36 -2.32 19.77
CA THR A 67 10.56 -3.76 20.02
C THR A 67 9.34 -4.32 20.74
N LEU A 68 8.81 -5.44 20.26
CA LEU A 68 7.70 -6.13 20.91
C LEU A 68 8.16 -6.81 22.20
N LYS A 69 7.43 -6.57 23.29
CA LYS A 69 7.64 -7.28 24.58
C LYS A 69 7.24 -8.75 24.50
N THR A 70 6.18 -9.02 23.73
CA THR A 70 5.68 -10.37 23.45
C THR A 70 5.37 -10.46 21.97
N VAL A 71 6.02 -11.39 21.29
CA VAL A 71 5.84 -11.63 19.85
C VAL A 71 4.75 -12.70 19.70
N PRO A 72 3.70 -12.46 18.88
CA PRO A 72 2.71 -13.48 18.57
C PRO A 72 3.37 -14.72 17.93
N GLU A 73 2.89 -15.91 18.31
CA GLU A 73 3.42 -17.19 17.80
C GLU A 73 3.40 -17.24 16.26
N THR A 74 2.31 -16.78 15.66
CA THR A 74 2.16 -16.72 14.19
C THR A 74 3.24 -15.88 13.51
N ILE A 75 3.74 -14.83 14.16
CA ILE A 75 4.83 -13.99 13.64
C ILE A 75 6.18 -14.70 13.81
N LEU A 76 6.40 -15.37 14.95
CA LEU A 76 7.60 -16.17 15.17
C LEU A 76 7.72 -17.30 14.14
N GLU A 77 6.64 -18.04 13.91
CA GLU A 77 6.57 -19.11 12.92
C GLU A 77 6.83 -18.58 11.50
N ALA A 78 6.14 -17.50 11.10
CA ALA A 78 6.31 -16.89 9.77
C ALA A 78 7.76 -16.45 9.53
N LEU A 79 8.37 -15.76 10.50
CA LEU A 79 9.75 -15.30 10.41
C LEU A 79 10.80 -16.38 10.74
N LYS A 80 10.39 -17.62 11.05
CA LYS A 80 11.25 -18.74 11.48
C LYS A 80 12.13 -18.35 12.67
N LEU A 81 11.57 -17.60 13.63
CA LEU A 81 12.24 -17.16 14.84
C LEU A 81 11.88 -18.07 16.01
N THR A 82 12.81 -18.18 16.96
CA THR A 82 12.57 -18.87 18.21
C THR A 82 12.04 -17.92 19.28
N LYS A 83 11.34 -18.45 20.26
CA LYS A 83 10.83 -17.66 21.39
C LYS A 83 11.97 -16.93 22.10
N GLY A 84 11.81 -15.64 22.33
CA GLY A 84 12.82 -14.76 22.95
C GLY A 84 13.66 -13.98 21.95
N GLN A 85 13.64 -14.30 20.68
CA GLN A 85 14.28 -13.45 19.67
C GLN A 85 13.49 -12.14 19.50
N PRO A 86 14.17 -10.99 19.50
CA PRO A 86 13.49 -9.70 19.45
C PRO A 86 12.98 -9.39 18.05
N VAL A 87 11.75 -8.87 17.98
CA VAL A 87 11.07 -8.43 16.77
C VAL A 87 10.70 -6.95 16.90
N LYS A 88 11.00 -6.17 15.89
CA LYS A 88 10.52 -4.79 15.75
C LYS A 88 9.15 -4.79 15.08
N GLU A 89 8.21 -4.08 15.68
CA GLU A 89 6.95 -3.70 15.05
C GLU A 89 7.08 -2.26 14.53
N LEU A 90 6.80 -2.09 13.25
CA LEU A 90 6.74 -0.80 12.60
C LEU A 90 5.33 -0.61 12.04
N ILE A 91 4.64 0.47 12.45
CA ILE A 91 3.34 0.84 11.91
C ILE A 91 3.50 2.12 11.12
N ARG A 92 3.11 2.08 9.83
CA ARG A 92 3.19 3.24 8.93
C ARG A 92 1.85 3.53 8.29
N ARG A 93 1.56 4.81 8.11
CA ARG A 93 0.50 5.30 7.24
C ARG A 93 1.10 5.84 5.95
N ARG A 94 0.64 5.32 4.82
CA ARG A 94 1.12 5.73 3.50
C ARG A 94 0.07 6.56 2.82
N MET A 95 0.49 7.66 2.23
CA MET A 95 -0.38 8.64 1.60
C MET A 95 0.07 8.90 0.17
N TYR A 96 -0.88 9.17 -0.71
CA TYR A 96 -0.65 9.80 -2.00
C TYR A 96 -1.19 11.21 -1.96
N ASP A 97 -0.32 12.17 -2.29
CA ASP A 97 -0.57 13.57 -2.01
C ASP A 97 -0.89 13.73 -0.50
N GLU A 98 -2.07 14.17 -0.11
CA GLU A 98 -2.48 14.24 1.31
C GLU A 98 -3.55 13.19 1.68
N GLU A 99 -3.84 12.24 0.78
CA GLU A 99 -4.89 11.24 0.99
C GLU A 99 -4.30 9.95 1.59
N PRO A 100 -4.79 9.48 2.78
CA PRO A 100 -4.39 8.18 3.31
C PRO A 100 -4.82 7.05 2.39
N MET A 101 -3.88 6.17 2.05
CA MET A 101 -4.07 5.10 1.09
C MET A 101 -3.95 3.72 1.70
N THR A 102 -2.96 3.54 2.57
CA THR A 102 -2.60 2.25 3.16
C THR A 102 -2.08 2.43 4.58
N VAL A 103 -2.40 1.48 5.44
CA VAL A 103 -1.73 1.30 6.74
C VAL A 103 -0.98 -0.02 6.69
N GLU A 104 0.29 0.01 7.06
CA GLU A 104 1.18 -1.15 7.09
C GLU A 104 1.53 -1.46 8.55
N LYS A 105 1.37 -2.73 8.97
CA LYS A 105 1.87 -3.30 10.22
C LYS A 105 2.96 -4.29 9.87
N LEU A 106 4.20 -3.91 10.09
CA LEU A 106 5.40 -4.59 9.64
C LEU A 106 6.13 -5.20 10.83
N TYR A 107 6.57 -6.44 10.68
CA TYR A 107 7.32 -7.17 11.70
C TYR A 107 8.64 -7.64 11.11
N LEU A 108 9.73 -7.19 11.73
CA LEU A 108 11.08 -7.47 11.26
C LEU A 108 11.92 -8.07 12.40
N PRO A 109 12.74 -9.08 12.15
CA PRO A 109 13.77 -9.46 13.12
C PRO A 109 14.61 -8.24 13.48
N GLU A 110 14.88 -8.00 14.78
CA GLU A 110 15.56 -6.77 15.21
C GLU A 110 16.92 -6.58 14.52
N LEU A 111 17.65 -7.66 14.27
CA LEU A 111 18.94 -7.64 13.57
C LEU A 111 18.83 -7.08 12.14
N THR A 112 17.69 -7.26 11.46
CA THR A 112 17.47 -6.75 10.10
C THR A 112 17.48 -5.22 10.05
N VAL A 113 17.11 -4.57 11.16
CA VAL A 113 16.91 -3.12 11.27
C VAL A 113 17.72 -2.50 12.41
N GLU A 114 18.80 -3.18 12.80
CA GLU A 114 19.69 -2.69 13.86
C GLU A 114 20.30 -1.33 13.49
N GLY A 115 20.28 -0.42 14.46
CA GLY A 115 20.78 0.95 14.29
C GLY A 115 19.83 1.91 13.60
N LEU A 116 18.68 1.43 13.05
CA LEU A 116 17.69 2.28 12.40
C LEU A 116 16.73 2.90 13.42
N THR A 117 16.27 4.10 13.08
CA THR A 117 15.32 4.90 13.85
C THR A 117 13.98 5.01 13.10
N ALA A 118 12.93 5.50 13.76
CA ALA A 118 11.63 5.73 13.11
C ALA A 118 11.74 6.61 11.85
N LYS A 119 12.65 7.58 11.85
CA LYS A 119 12.84 8.52 10.74
C LYS A 119 13.32 7.83 9.46
N ASP A 120 14.12 6.79 9.58
CA ASP A 120 14.67 6.05 8.43
C ASP A 120 13.56 5.33 7.64
N PHE A 121 12.41 5.07 8.29
CA PHE A 121 11.26 4.41 7.68
C PHE A 121 10.23 5.35 7.05
N GLU A 122 10.50 6.64 6.94
CA GLU A 122 9.65 7.60 6.23
C GLU A 122 9.76 7.48 4.70
N GLY A 123 10.76 6.74 4.20
CA GLY A 123 11.00 6.47 2.78
C GLY A 123 10.46 5.13 2.29
N SER A 124 11.08 4.62 1.22
CA SER A 124 10.85 3.27 0.70
C SER A 124 11.48 2.23 1.62
N LEU A 125 10.68 1.31 2.16
CA LEU A 125 11.18 0.23 3.00
C LEU A 125 12.07 -0.73 2.21
N PHE A 126 11.66 -1.10 0.99
CA PHE A 126 12.46 -2.02 0.18
C PHE A 126 13.82 -1.42 -0.16
N GLN A 127 13.88 -0.18 -0.61
CA GLN A 127 15.16 0.49 -0.88
C GLN A 127 16.06 0.52 0.36
N LEU A 128 15.50 0.82 1.55
CA LEU A 128 16.24 0.84 2.80
C LEU A 128 16.80 -0.56 3.17
N LEU A 129 15.99 -1.61 3.02
CA LEU A 129 16.43 -2.98 3.30
C LEU A 129 17.44 -3.48 2.26
N GLU A 130 17.26 -3.12 0.99
CA GLU A 130 18.12 -3.52 -0.12
C GLU A 130 19.53 -2.92 -0.06
N GLU A 131 19.78 -1.91 0.79
CA GLU A 131 21.14 -1.44 1.09
C GLU A 131 22.01 -2.55 1.73
N LYS A 132 21.40 -3.53 2.40
CA LYS A 132 22.11 -4.58 3.15
C LYS A 132 21.66 -6.00 2.80
N ILE A 133 20.48 -6.18 2.24
CA ILE A 133 19.81 -7.48 2.06
C ILE A 133 19.26 -7.58 0.65
N GLU A 134 19.58 -8.64 -0.07
CA GLU A 134 18.99 -8.90 -1.40
C GLU A 134 17.59 -9.51 -1.25
N ILE A 135 16.56 -8.73 -1.59
CA ILE A 135 15.17 -9.17 -1.60
C ILE A 135 14.90 -9.94 -2.90
N ALA A 136 14.34 -11.14 -2.81
CA ALA A 136 14.10 -12.00 -3.97
C ALA A 136 12.62 -12.12 -4.34
N TYR A 137 11.76 -12.48 -3.38
CA TYR A 137 10.34 -12.69 -3.63
C TYR A 137 9.51 -12.51 -2.37
N SER A 138 8.20 -12.44 -2.54
CA SER A 138 7.24 -12.42 -1.44
C SER A 138 6.08 -13.36 -1.73
N HIS A 139 5.63 -14.08 -0.71
CA HIS A 139 4.34 -14.76 -0.72
C HIS A 139 3.29 -13.79 -0.20
N GLN A 140 2.15 -13.72 -0.89
CA GLN A 140 1.06 -12.82 -0.51
C GLN A 140 -0.26 -13.57 -0.41
N GLU A 141 -1.00 -13.24 0.63
CA GLU A 141 -2.39 -13.65 0.82
C GLU A 141 -3.25 -12.39 0.92
N ILE A 142 -4.39 -12.38 0.22
CA ILE A 142 -5.25 -11.21 0.11
C ILE A 142 -6.65 -11.57 0.58
N GLU A 143 -7.14 -10.83 1.56
CA GLU A 143 -8.47 -11.01 2.15
C GLU A 143 -9.26 -9.71 2.14
N ALA A 144 -10.58 -9.83 1.94
CA ALA A 144 -11.48 -8.70 2.09
C ALA A 144 -11.95 -8.62 3.55
N ILE A 145 -11.76 -7.45 4.16
CA ILE A 145 -12.18 -7.17 5.53
C ILE A 145 -12.98 -5.87 5.61
N LEU A 146 -13.57 -5.61 6.77
CA LEU A 146 -14.23 -4.34 7.06
C LEU A 146 -13.35 -3.45 7.94
N VAL A 147 -13.45 -2.14 7.72
CA VAL A 147 -12.76 -1.12 8.53
C VAL A 147 -13.15 -1.27 9.99
N THR A 148 -12.14 -1.38 10.85
CA THR A 148 -12.26 -1.35 12.31
C THR A 148 -12.13 0.07 12.85
N LYS A 149 -12.48 0.31 14.12
CA LYS A 149 -12.31 1.63 14.78
C LYS A 149 -10.87 2.16 14.75
N GLU A 150 -9.89 1.27 14.80
CA GLU A 150 -8.48 1.64 14.71
C GLU A 150 -8.12 2.11 13.29
N LEU A 151 -8.52 1.32 12.28
CA LEU A 151 -8.24 1.61 10.86
C LEU A 151 -9.02 2.82 10.34
N GLU A 152 -10.23 3.08 10.85
CA GLU A 152 -11.01 4.28 10.55
C GLU A 152 -10.21 5.55 10.82
N LYS A 153 -9.54 5.64 11.97
CA LYS A 153 -8.72 6.80 12.34
C LYS A 153 -7.52 6.99 11.44
N TRP A 154 -6.90 5.91 11.01
CA TRP A 154 -5.67 5.96 10.22
C TRP A 154 -5.91 6.15 8.73
N LEU A 155 -6.98 5.55 8.19
CA LEU A 155 -7.30 5.60 6.76
C LEU A 155 -8.30 6.70 6.40
N ALA A 156 -8.91 7.36 7.39
CA ALA A 156 -9.95 8.38 7.20
C ALA A 156 -11.11 7.87 6.31
N VAL A 157 -11.54 6.63 6.53
CA VAL A 157 -12.68 5.99 5.85
C VAL A 157 -13.70 5.52 6.87
N PRO A 158 -15.03 5.57 6.57
CA PRO A 158 -16.06 5.21 7.51
C PRO A 158 -15.95 3.77 8.04
N LEU A 159 -16.31 3.56 9.30
CA LEU A 159 -16.43 2.23 9.90
C LEU A 159 -17.29 1.30 9.03
N GLY A 160 -16.86 0.06 8.83
CA GLY A 160 -17.58 -0.91 8.01
C GLY A 160 -17.35 -0.74 6.50
N SER A 161 -16.54 0.23 6.05
CA SER A 161 -16.11 0.29 4.66
C SER A 161 -15.24 -0.92 4.29
N PRO A 162 -15.25 -1.40 3.04
CA PRO A 162 -14.41 -2.52 2.62
C PRO A 162 -12.94 -2.12 2.52
N LEU A 163 -12.06 -3.01 2.98
CA LEU A 163 -10.60 -2.96 2.79
C LEU A 163 -10.11 -4.25 2.14
N LEU A 164 -8.94 -4.19 1.54
CA LEU A 164 -8.15 -5.36 1.18
C LEU A 164 -7.02 -5.48 2.20
N GLN A 165 -7.04 -6.53 3.02
CA GLN A 165 -5.91 -6.91 3.85
C GLN A 165 -4.97 -7.75 3.00
N VAL A 166 -3.70 -7.44 3.06
CA VAL A 166 -2.65 -8.19 2.36
C VAL A 166 -1.61 -8.61 3.38
N ASP A 167 -1.51 -9.90 3.62
CA ASP A 167 -0.46 -10.49 4.43
C ASP A 167 0.67 -10.94 3.49
N SER A 168 1.87 -10.42 3.70
CA SER A 168 3.01 -10.69 2.85
C SER A 168 4.19 -11.18 3.68
N LEU A 169 4.84 -12.23 3.22
CA LEU A 169 6.09 -12.72 3.80
C LEU A 169 7.20 -12.62 2.76
N THR A 170 8.17 -11.76 3.02
CA THR A 170 9.25 -11.42 2.09
C THR A 170 10.52 -12.19 2.42
N TYR A 171 11.19 -12.68 1.39
CA TYR A 171 12.32 -13.58 1.47
C TYR A 171 13.53 -13.05 0.71
N THR A 172 14.72 -13.42 1.22
CA THR A 172 16.00 -13.34 0.48
C THR A 172 16.09 -14.42 -0.59
N LYS A 173 17.11 -14.36 -1.44
CA LYS A 173 17.41 -15.42 -2.41
C LYS A 173 17.72 -16.78 -1.78
N ASP A 174 18.19 -16.79 -0.54
CA ASP A 174 18.46 -18.01 0.22
C ASP A 174 17.21 -18.53 0.96
N ALA A 175 16.04 -18.01 0.61
CA ALA A 175 14.74 -18.33 1.21
C ALA A 175 14.67 -18.08 2.74
N ALA A 176 15.44 -17.12 3.25
CA ALA A 176 15.32 -16.64 4.61
C ALA A 176 14.21 -15.57 4.69
N PRO A 177 13.21 -15.71 5.58
CA PRO A 177 12.18 -14.70 5.76
C PRO A 177 12.75 -13.50 6.53
N ILE A 178 12.51 -12.29 6.01
CA ILE A 178 13.08 -11.05 6.57
C ILE A 178 12.04 -10.03 7.00
N LEU A 179 10.80 -10.15 6.51
CA LEU A 179 9.73 -9.22 6.78
C LEU A 179 8.39 -9.93 6.68
N TYR A 180 7.59 -9.83 7.73
CA TYR A 180 6.15 -10.11 7.68
C TYR A 180 5.41 -8.78 7.66
N ASP A 181 4.58 -8.57 6.65
CA ASP A 181 3.82 -7.35 6.40
C ASP A 181 2.32 -7.67 6.39
N ARG A 182 1.57 -7.01 7.26
CA ARG A 182 0.11 -6.96 7.21
C ARG A 182 -0.33 -5.56 6.84
N SER A 183 -0.68 -5.40 5.59
CA SER A 183 -1.09 -4.12 5.03
C SER A 183 -2.58 -4.04 4.76
N TYR A 184 -3.17 -2.87 5.02
CA TYR A 184 -4.59 -2.58 4.84
C TYR A 184 -4.75 -1.52 3.76
N TYR A 185 -5.26 -1.94 2.60
CA TYR A 185 -5.46 -1.09 1.44
C TYR A 185 -6.92 -0.65 1.32
N ARG A 186 -7.15 0.59 1.00
CA ARG A 186 -8.49 1.10 0.70
C ARG A 186 -9.03 0.44 -0.57
N ALA A 187 -10.12 -0.34 -0.46
CA ALA A 187 -10.71 -1.07 -1.59
C ALA A 187 -11.36 -0.14 -2.62
N ASP A 188 -11.69 1.11 -2.25
CA ASP A 188 -12.17 2.14 -3.19
C ASP A 188 -11.03 2.71 -4.07
N LYS A 189 -9.76 2.59 -3.63
CA LYS A 189 -8.57 3.15 -4.29
C LYS A 189 -7.66 2.11 -4.95
N TYR A 190 -7.69 0.85 -4.50
CA TYR A 190 -6.78 -0.21 -4.94
C TYR A 190 -7.48 -1.38 -5.61
N THR A 191 -6.76 -2.01 -6.52
CA THR A 191 -7.00 -3.37 -7.01
C THR A 191 -5.68 -4.13 -7.06
N PHE A 192 -5.73 -5.45 -6.94
CA PHE A 192 -4.60 -6.33 -7.20
C PHE A 192 -4.77 -7.00 -8.55
N LYS A 193 -3.73 -6.97 -9.38
CA LYS A 193 -3.72 -7.54 -10.72
C LYS A 193 -2.58 -8.51 -10.88
N ASN A 194 -2.90 -9.77 -11.06
CA ASN A 194 -1.93 -10.84 -11.27
C ASN A 194 -2.05 -11.38 -12.69
N ILE A 195 -0.93 -11.84 -13.26
CA ILE A 195 -0.90 -12.59 -14.51
C ILE A 195 -0.67 -14.05 -14.15
N LEU A 196 -1.66 -14.88 -14.40
CA LEU A 196 -1.59 -16.32 -14.16
C LEU A 196 -1.29 -17.04 -15.50
N ILE A 197 -0.20 -17.79 -15.53
CA ILE A 197 0.21 -18.55 -16.70
C ILE A 197 -0.19 -20.01 -16.48
N ARG A 198 -0.87 -20.61 -17.48
CA ARG A 198 -1.19 -22.03 -17.49
C ARG A 198 -0.05 -22.77 -18.23
N HIS A 199 0.56 -23.73 -17.55
CA HIS A 199 1.55 -24.65 -18.12
C HIS A 199 0.89 -25.91 -18.63
#